data_816e16505dc36849cee575418d946884
#
_entry.id   816e16505dc36849cee575418d946884
#
_cell.length_a   1.000
_cell.length_b   1.000
_cell.length_c   1.000
_cell.angle_alpha   90.00
_cell.angle_beta   90.00
_cell.angle_gamma   90.00
#
_symmetry.space_group_name_H-M   'P 1'
#
loop_
_entity.id
_entity.type
_entity.pdbx_description
1 polymer ?
#
loop_
_entity_poly.entity_id
_entity_poly.type
_entity_poly.pdbx_seq_one_letter_code
_entity_poly.pdbx_strand_id
1 'polypeptide(L)'
;MTRETNDVNITNSERAIFANDNNADLVIRIHADGSEDSSTTGASLHIPSQDSQYTSKIYPESNECAKLISLQMKQDGFKVNDIYQRSDLTGFNWSKVPVVLVEMGFMSNPEEDQKMAETSYQEKMMKSVAEGAQAYFENK
;
A
#
# COMPACT_ATOMS: atom_id res chain seq x y z
N MET A 1 2.15 -13.11 6.43
CA MET A 1 2.82 -12.52 5.22
C MET A 1 2.70 -13.49 4.05
N THR A 2 2.72 -13.00 2.82
CA THR A 2 2.61 -13.85 1.61
C THR A 2 3.88 -14.62 1.29
N ARG A 3 5.03 -14.25 1.86
CA ARG A 3 6.30 -14.98 1.77
C ARG A 3 7.14 -14.75 3.02
N GLU A 4 7.99 -15.72 3.36
CA GLU A 4 8.87 -15.68 4.54
C GLU A 4 10.34 -15.45 4.16
N THR A 5 10.69 -15.69 2.91
CA THR A 5 12.06 -15.54 2.39
C THR A 5 12.09 -14.72 1.11
N ASN A 6 13.29 -14.25 0.71
CA ASN A 6 13.47 -13.46 -0.52
C ASN A 6 13.55 -14.33 -1.79
N ASP A 7 13.72 -15.64 -1.65
CA ASP A 7 14.00 -16.55 -2.76
C ASP A 7 12.73 -17.07 -3.46
N VAL A 8 11.55 -16.69 -2.94
CA VAL A 8 10.26 -17.17 -3.45
C VAL A 8 9.65 -16.11 -4.34
N ASN A 9 9.46 -16.45 -5.61
CA ASN A 9 8.72 -15.61 -6.54
C ASN A 9 7.22 -15.97 -6.49
N ILE A 10 6.42 -15.07 -5.92
CA ILE A 10 4.95 -15.18 -5.85
C ILE A 10 4.37 -14.08 -6.73
N THR A 11 3.60 -14.45 -7.73
CA THR A 11 2.96 -13.50 -8.65
C THR A 11 1.95 -12.60 -7.95
N ASN A 12 1.62 -11.47 -8.56
CA ASN A 12 0.64 -10.53 -8.01
C ASN A 12 -0.76 -11.15 -7.86
N SER A 13 -1.16 -12.03 -8.77
CA SER A 13 -2.43 -12.76 -8.66
C SER A 13 -2.40 -13.79 -7.53
N GLU A 14 -1.31 -14.55 -7.38
CA GLU A 14 -1.18 -15.52 -6.29
C GLU A 14 -1.24 -14.86 -4.91
N ARG A 15 -0.65 -13.65 -4.76
CA ARG A 15 -0.75 -12.89 -3.51
C ARG A 15 -2.18 -12.48 -3.18
N ALA A 16 -2.95 -12.07 -4.20
CA ALA A 16 -4.36 -11.73 -4.02
C ALA A 16 -5.20 -12.97 -3.70
N ILE A 17 -4.98 -14.07 -4.42
CA ILE A 17 -5.65 -15.35 -4.16
C ILE A 17 -5.34 -15.85 -2.75
N PHE A 18 -4.09 -15.79 -2.31
CA PHE A 18 -3.70 -16.17 -0.95
C PHE A 18 -4.51 -15.41 0.11
N ALA A 19 -4.67 -14.09 -0.06
CA ALA A 19 -5.47 -13.31 0.87
C ALA A 19 -6.96 -13.67 0.83
N ASN A 20 -7.50 -13.90 -0.37
CA ASN A 20 -8.89 -14.32 -0.56
C ASN A 20 -9.17 -15.67 0.12
N ASP A 21 -8.29 -16.65 -0.08
CA ASP A 21 -8.45 -18.02 0.43
C ASP A 21 -8.30 -18.11 1.96
N ASN A 22 -7.57 -17.16 2.54
CA ASN A 22 -7.43 -17.04 4.00
C ASN A 22 -8.46 -16.09 4.63
N ASN A 23 -9.46 -15.63 3.87
CA ASN A 23 -10.48 -14.69 4.33
C ASN A 23 -9.88 -13.48 5.06
N ALA A 24 -8.84 -12.88 4.47
CA ALA A 24 -8.21 -11.71 5.05
C ALA A 24 -9.20 -10.52 5.08
N ASP A 25 -9.19 -9.75 6.14
CA ASP A 25 -10.02 -8.54 6.28
C ASP A 25 -9.43 -7.35 5.51
N LEU A 26 -8.13 -7.36 5.27
CA LEU A 26 -7.40 -6.30 4.58
C LEU A 26 -6.09 -6.86 3.99
N VAL A 27 -5.70 -6.35 2.84
CA VAL A 27 -4.37 -6.54 2.26
C VAL A 27 -3.63 -5.22 2.22
N ILE A 28 -2.45 -5.17 2.82
CA ILE A 28 -1.52 -4.05 2.67
C ILE A 28 -0.33 -4.53 1.83
N ARG A 29 -0.04 -3.79 0.77
CA ARG A 29 1.09 -4.04 -0.12
C ARG A 29 2.10 -2.93 0.07
N ILE A 30 3.35 -3.28 0.34
CA ILE A 30 4.44 -2.32 0.54
C ILE A 30 5.35 -2.36 -0.67
N HIS A 31 5.54 -1.20 -1.27
CA HIS A 31 6.34 -0.99 -2.48
C HIS A 31 7.23 0.24 -2.33
N ALA A 32 8.13 0.40 -3.27
CA ALA A 32 8.88 1.63 -3.52
C ALA A 32 8.77 1.94 -5.01
N ASP A 33 8.45 3.18 -5.33
CA ASP A 33 8.16 3.65 -6.68
C ASP A 33 9.43 4.13 -7.42
N GLY A 34 9.27 4.44 -8.68
CA GLY A 34 10.30 5.07 -9.51
C GLY A 34 9.69 6.18 -10.38
N SER A 35 10.47 7.20 -10.66
CA SER A 35 10.11 8.32 -11.54
C SER A 35 11.24 8.63 -12.51
N GLU A 36 10.91 9.11 -13.71
CA GLU A 36 11.91 9.67 -14.64
C GLU A 36 12.51 10.98 -14.10
N ASP A 37 11.76 11.71 -13.27
CA ASP A 37 12.24 12.88 -12.54
C ASP A 37 12.77 12.45 -11.17
N SER A 38 14.09 12.47 -11.02
CA SER A 38 14.79 12.14 -9.77
C SER A 38 14.54 13.13 -8.63
N SER A 39 13.91 14.27 -8.88
CA SER A 39 13.50 15.21 -7.84
C SER A 39 12.16 14.84 -7.19
N THR A 40 11.43 13.88 -7.74
CA THR A 40 10.15 13.40 -7.19
C THR A 40 10.36 12.77 -5.83
N THR A 41 9.52 13.13 -4.86
CA THR A 41 9.60 12.64 -3.47
C THR A 41 8.23 12.46 -2.84
N GLY A 42 8.20 11.69 -1.75
CA GLY A 42 7.03 11.47 -0.90
C GLY A 42 6.34 10.14 -1.16
N ALA A 43 5.74 9.62 -0.11
CA ALA A 43 4.92 8.43 -0.17
C ALA A 43 3.61 8.68 -0.92
N SER A 44 3.03 7.63 -1.46
CA SER A 44 1.67 7.65 -2.01
C SER A 44 0.92 6.36 -1.68
N LEU A 45 -0.41 6.42 -1.72
CA LEU A 45 -1.22 5.25 -1.55
C LEU A 45 -1.99 4.98 -2.84
N HIS A 46 -2.09 3.72 -3.19
CA HIS A 46 -2.87 3.29 -4.35
C HIS A 46 -3.98 2.35 -3.90
N ILE A 47 -5.16 2.52 -4.46
CA ILE A 47 -6.35 1.73 -4.16
C ILE A 47 -7.03 1.28 -5.45
N PRO A 48 -7.88 0.25 -5.39
CA PRO A 48 -8.72 -0.13 -6.52
C PRO A 48 -9.55 1.04 -7.03
N SER A 49 -9.80 1.10 -8.34
CA SER A 49 -10.67 2.12 -8.91
C SER A 49 -12.14 1.84 -8.61
N GLN A 50 -12.88 2.89 -8.30
CA GLN A 50 -14.33 2.85 -8.12
C GLN A 50 -15.07 2.34 -9.37
N ASP A 51 -14.55 2.70 -10.55
CA ASP A 51 -15.16 2.37 -11.84
C ASP A 51 -14.68 1.03 -12.41
N SER A 52 -13.84 0.29 -11.67
CA SER A 52 -13.36 -1.03 -12.11
C SER A 52 -14.47 -2.08 -12.02
N GLN A 53 -14.70 -2.78 -13.13
CA GLN A 53 -15.63 -3.92 -13.16
C GLN A 53 -15.23 -5.07 -12.22
N TYR A 54 -13.95 -5.14 -11.82
CA TYR A 54 -13.42 -6.22 -10.98
C TYR A 54 -13.45 -5.87 -9.48
N THR A 55 -13.27 -4.60 -9.14
CA THR A 55 -12.90 -4.19 -7.78
C THR A 55 -13.79 -3.09 -7.19
N SER A 56 -14.81 -2.62 -7.90
CA SER A 56 -15.73 -1.58 -7.41
C SER A 56 -16.36 -1.91 -6.05
N LYS A 57 -16.56 -3.21 -5.76
CA LYS A 57 -17.15 -3.65 -4.48
C LYS A 57 -16.22 -3.46 -3.27
N ILE A 58 -14.91 -3.57 -3.48
CA ILE A 58 -13.91 -3.41 -2.42
C ILE A 58 -13.33 -1.98 -2.35
N TYR A 59 -13.69 -1.13 -3.32
CA TYR A 59 -13.25 0.26 -3.35
C TYR A 59 -13.62 1.06 -2.10
N PRO A 60 -14.87 1.04 -1.59
CA PRO A 60 -15.24 1.88 -0.46
C PRO A 60 -14.38 1.61 0.78
N GLU A 61 -14.20 0.35 1.14
CA GLU A 61 -13.40 -0.06 2.29
C GLU A 61 -11.90 0.21 2.07
N SER A 62 -11.38 -0.05 0.87
CA SER A 62 -9.99 0.28 0.51
C SER A 62 -9.72 1.78 0.61
N ASN A 63 -10.66 2.61 0.16
CA ASN A 63 -10.54 4.07 0.20
C ASN A 63 -10.60 4.61 1.65
N GLU A 64 -11.48 4.07 2.47
CA GLU A 64 -11.56 4.45 3.89
C GLU A 64 -10.27 4.09 4.63
N CYS A 65 -9.79 2.87 4.47
CA CYS A 65 -8.54 2.42 5.06
C CYS A 65 -7.35 3.28 4.60
N ALA A 66 -7.24 3.56 3.29
CA ALA A 66 -6.17 4.39 2.75
C ALA A 66 -6.19 5.83 3.31
N LYS A 67 -7.37 6.41 3.53
CA LYS A 67 -7.49 7.73 4.15
C LYS A 67 -6.95 7.75 5.57
N LEU A 68 -7.27 6.73 6.38
CA LEU A 68 -6.79 6.63 7.75
C LEU A 68 -5.27 6.37 7.80
N ILE A 69 -4.74 5.51 6.95
CA ILE A 69 -3.29 5.31 6.81
C ILE A 69 -2.60 6.62 6.38
N SER A 70 -3.12 7.32 5.37
CA SER A 70 -2.55 8.59 4.90
C SER A 70 -2.55 9.65 6.01
N LEU A 71 -3.64 9.73 6.78
CA LEU A 71 -3.76 10.66 7.89
C LEU A 71 -2.70 10.37 8.96
N GLN A 72 -2.57 9.11 9.38
CA GLN A 72 -1.59 8.69 10.39
C GLN A 72 -0.16 8.96 9.91
N MET A 73 0.17 8.58 8.67
CA MET A 73 1.50 8.85 8.11
C MET A 73 1.83 10.35 8.11
N LYS A 74 0.87 11.21 7.76
CA LYS A 74 1.06 12.67 7.80
C LYS A 74 1.26 13.19 9.22
N GLN A 75 0.52 12.66 10.20
CA GLN A 75 0.68 13.02 11.62
C GLN A 75 2.06 12.64 12.16
N ASP A 76 2.63 11.53 11.70
CA ASP A 76 3.96 11.06 12.07
C ASP A 76 5.10 11.72 11.29
N GLY A 77 4.76 12.71 10.45
CA GLY A 77 5.70 13.57 9.75
C GLY A 77 6.18 13.05 8.40
N PHE A 78 5.53 12.03 7.82
CA PHE A 78 5.83 11.62 6.45
C PHE A 78 5.17 12.55 5.44
N LYS A 79 5.90 12.85 4.36
CA LYS A 79 5.33 13.49 3.17
C LYS A 79 4.48 12.45 2.44
N VAL A 80 3.18 12.64 2.40
CA VAL A 80 2.25 11.80 1.64
C VAL A 80 1.58 12.64 0.55
N ASN A 81 1.82 12.28 -0.71
CA ASN A 81 1.35 13.02 -1.87
C ASN A 81 -0.17 12.90 -2.03
N ASP A 82 -0.67 11.72 -2.42
CA ASP A 82 -2.09 11.51 -2.64
C ASP A 82 -2.50 10.04 -2.51
N ILE A 83 -3.80 9.79 -2.65
CA ILE A 83 -4.41 8.46 -2.80
C ILE A 83 -4.88 8.32 -4.24
N TYR A 84 -4.25 7.42 -5.00
CA TYR A 84 -4.52 7.21 -6.41
C TYR A 84 -5.38 5.98 -6.65
N GLN A 85 -6.42 6.12 -7.45
CA GLN A 85 -7.22 4.99 -7.92
C GLN A 85 -6.56 4.32 -9.13
N ARG A 86 -6.49 2.99 -9.12
CA ARG A 86 -5.84 2.18 -10.15
C ARG A 86 -6.76 1.03 -10.60
N SER A 87 -6.92 0.87 -11.91
CA SER A 87 -7.66 -0.25 -12.52
C SER A 87 -6.75 -1.24 -13.27
N ASP A 88 -5.48 -0.92 -13.38
CA ASP A 88 -4.47 -1.64 -14.16
C ASP A 88 -3.58 -2.59 -13.34
N LEU A 89 -3.73 -2.61 -12.01
CA LEU A 89 -2.91 -3.44 -11.15
C LEU A 89 -3.50 -4.85 -10.99
N THR A 90 -2.79 -5.86 -11.51
CA THR A 90 -3.18 -7.27 -11.40
C THR A 90 -3.51 -7.68 -9.97
N GLY A 91 -2.69 -7.26 -8.99
CA GLY A 91 -2.91 -7.59 -7.59
C GLY A 91 -4.20 -7.00 -7.00
N PHE A 92 -4.72 -5.92 -7.58
CA PHE A 92 -6.03 -5.39 -7.22
C PHE A 92 -7.14 -6.15 -7.93
N ASN A 93 -7.00 -6.36 -9.24
CA ASN A 93 -8.05 -6.99 -10.06
C ASN A 93 -8.40 -8.43 -9.64
N TRP A 94 -7.50 -9.12 -8.95
CA TRP A 94 -7.72 -10.45 -8.39
C TRP A 94 -8.13 -10.44 -6.91
N SER A 95 -8.14 -9.27 -6.26
CA SER A 95 -8.53 -9.17 -4.86
C SER A 95 -10.05 -9.16 -4.69
N LYS A 96 -10.53 -9.94 -3.73
CA LYS A 96 -11.93 -9.95 -3.25
C LYS A 96 -12.07 -9.28 -1.89
N VAL A 97 -10.95 -8.91 -1.30
CA VAL A 97 -10.87 -8.24 0.00
C VAL A 97 -10.30 -6.83 -0.18
N PRO A 98 -10.59 -5.88 0.72
CA PRO A 98 -10.03 -4.53 0.66
C PRO A 98 -8.51 -4.55 0.53
N VAL A 99 -7.95 -3.67 -0.28
CA VAL A 99 -6.52 -3.63 -0.53
C VAL A 99 -6.01 -2.20 -0.64
N VAL A 100 -4.90 -1.92 0.03
CA VAL A 100 -4.16 -0.66 -0.07
C VAL A 100 -2.71 -0.98 -0.43
N LEU A 101 -2.16 -0.30 -1.43
CA LEU A 101 -0.75 -0.36 -1.75
C LEU A 101 -0.12 0.96 -1.29
N VAL A 102 0.94 0.86 -0.53
CA VAL A 102 1.73 1.98 -0.02
C VAL A 102 3.04 2.03 -0.79
N GLU A 103 3.25 3.08 -1.57
CA GLU A 103 4.55 3.43 -2.13
C GLU A 103 5.30 4.26 -1.07
N MET A 104 6.39 3.72 -0.57
CA MET A 104 7.14 4.33 0.56
C MET A 104 7.85 5.64 0.18
N GLY A 105 8.13 5.83 -1.10
CA GLY A 105 8.89 6.91 -1.71
C GLY A 105 9.46 6.45 -3.05
N PHE A 106 10.36 7.24 -3.61
CA PHE A 106 10.90 7.02 -4.95
C PHE A 106 12.36 6.55 -4.89
N MET A 107 12.64 5.33 -5.37
CA MET A 107 14.00 4.78 -5.51
C MET A 107 14.86 5.60 -6.50
N SER A 108 14.23 6.32 -7.41
CA SER A 108 14.90 7.25 -8.34
C SER A 108 15.43 8.52 -7.66
N ASN A 109 14.96 8.83 -6.44
CA ASN A 109 15.47 9.94 -5.66
C ASN A 109 16.56 9.44 -4.69
N PRO A 110 17.83 9.88 -4.81
CA PRO A 110 18.93 9.33 -4.02
C PRO A 110 18.77 9.49 -2.49
N GLU A 111 18.11 10.57 -2.03
CA GLU A 111 17.88 10.77 -0.60
C GLU A 111 16.80 9.84 -0.06
N GLU A 112 15.72 9.61 -0.83
CA GLU A 112 14.66 8.69 -0.44
C GLU A 112 15.12 7.23 -0.52
N ASP A 113 15.88 6.87 -1.56
CA ASP A 113 16.45 5.53 -1.69
C ASP A 113 17.32 5.18 -0.48
N GLN A 114 18.20 6.10 -0.09
CA GLN A 114 19.02 5.93 1.12
C GLN A 114 18.17 5.79 2.39
N LYS A 115 17.17 6.65 2.58
CA LYS A 115 16.26 6.57 3.75
C LYS A 115 15.48 5.27 3.77
N MET A 116 14.93 4.84 2.63
CA MET A 116 14.19 3.59 2.53
C MET A 116 15.05 2.35 2.80
N ALA A 117 16.36 2.41 2.64
CA ALA A 117 17.28 1.35 3.01
C ALA A 117 17.55 1.27 4.53
N GLU A 118 17.20 2.29 5.31
CA GLU A 118 17.41 2.32 6.75
C GLU A 118 16.29 1.59 7.50
N THR A 119 16.65 0.61 8.32
CA THR A 119 15.68 -0.18 9.12
C THR A 119 14.82 0.72 10.01
N SER A 120 15.40 1.72 10.65
CA SER A 120 14.67 2.66 11.52
C SER A 120 13.60 3.46 10.77
N TYR A 121 13.87 3.84 9.53
CA TYR A 121 12.90 4.52 8.68
C TYR A 121 11.76 3.58 8.26
N GLN A 122 12.10 2.34 7.86
CA GLN A 122 11.13 1.32 7.53
C GLN A 122 10.20 1.01 8.71
N GLU A 123 10.78 0.77 9.89
CA GLU A 123 10.02 0.49 11.12
C GLU A 123 9.06 1.63 11.47
N LYS A 124 9.55 2.88 11.43
CA LYS A 124 8.72 4.05 11.70
C LYS A 124 7.55 4.15 10.72
N MET A 125 7.81 3.98 9.42
CA MET A 125 6.76 4.06 8.41
C MET A 125 5.75 2.91 8.53
N MET A 126 6.23 1.68 8.74
CA MET A 126 5.35 0.52 8.92
C MET A 126 4.50 0.62 10.19
N LYS A 127 5.02 1.25 11.25
CA LYS A 127 4.25 1.56 12.44
C LYS A 127 3.09 2.51 12.11
N SER A 128 3.36 3.60 11.40
CA SER A 128 2.30 4.54 10.97
C SER A 128 1.24 3.87 10.10
N VAL A 129 1.66 3.00 9.17
CA VAL A 129 0.74 2.23 8.32
C VAL A 129 -0.12 1.29 9.17
N ALA A 130 0.48 0.60 10.14
CA ALA A 130 -0.24 -0.32 11.02
C ALA A 130 -1.24 0.42 11.93
N GLU A 131 -0.86 1.57 12.51
CA GLU A 131 -1.74 2.39 13.34
C GLU A 131 -2.93 2.95 12.53
N GLY A 132 -2.70 3.40 11.28
CA GLY A 132 -3.78 3.81 10.40
C GLY A 132 -4.72 2.66 10.00
N ALA A 133 -4.19 1.47 9.78
CA ALA A 133 -4.99 0.28 9.54
C ALA A 133 -5.76 -0.16 10.79
N GLN A 134 -5.17 -0.05 11.98
CA GLN A 134 -5.86 -0.30 13.24
C GLN A 134 -7.05 0.64 13.42
N ALA A 135 -6.87 1.94 13.18
CA ALA A 135 -7.95 2.90 13.23
C ALA A 135 -9.11 2.56 12.28
N TYR A 136 -8.80 1.99 11.09
CA TYR A 136 -9.82 1.49 10.19
C TYR A 136 -10.66 0.36 10.81
N PHE A 137 -10.03 -0.61 11.49
CA PHE A 137 -10.75 -1.70 12.13
C PHE A 137 -11.55 -1.25 13.38
N GLU A 138 -11.08 -0.25 14.09
CA GLU A 138 -11.78 0.31 15.26
C GLU A 138 -13.04 1.11 14.87
N ASN A 139 -13.09 1.64 13.65
CA ASN A 139 -14.22 2.39 13.12
C ASN A 139 -15.24 1.51 12.35
N LYS A 140 -14.97 0.23 12.18
CA LYS A 140 -15.80 -0.72 11.43
C LYS A 140 -16.81 -1.43 12.34
#